data_2f6fbdec71223c4f86e39e6859ab9f11
#
_entry.id   2f6fbdec71223c4f86e39e6859ab9f11
#
_cell.length_a   1.000
_cell.length_b   1.000
_cell.length_c   1.000
_cell.angle_alpha   90.00
_cell.angle_beta   90.00
_cell.angle_gamma   90.00
#
_symmetry.space_group_name_H-M   'P 1'
#
loop_
_entity.id
_entity.type
_entity.pdbx_description
1 polymer ?
#
loop_
_entity_poly.entity_id
_entity_poly.type
_entity_poly.pdbx_seq_one_letter_code
_entity_poly.pdbx_strand_id
1 'polypeptide(L)'
;MTKNKQKGLIYATTTAFLWGILPIALIGVLVTIDPFTTTFFRFLIAAVILTPALICKGKLKHRKKYFEKKIILQFSIAGVLLCINYALYIFGLNKTSAEAAQVMMQVAPVCLLLAGVFLFKERFSKTQWLGLIIFISGLIMFFSPRYEDVFTELNTYGSGLMILLAAALTWVFYAIFQKTLLKDFSAQETMVVFYWIGVLFFFPLSTFESLVNLTTFQWLLVIFCGLNTLVAYGSFSEALTHIEASRVSAILATTPLITLVFVQISPVTVLIPEPLTLTVILGAFFVVTGSIITSSAKN
;
A
#
# COMPACT_ATOMS: atom_id res chain seq x y z
N MET A 1 12.44 22.88 6.05
CA MET A 1 12.52 21.86 7.14
C MET A 1 13.88 21.19 7.07
N THR A 2 14.62 21.16 8.18
CA THR A 2 15.92 20.47 8.24
C THR A 2 15.70 18.97 8.06
N LYS A 3 16.36 18.38 7.06
CA LYS A 3 16.32 16.92 6.81
C LYS A 3 16.95 16.19 8.00
N ASN A 4 16.12 15.47 8.76
CA ASN A 4 16.60 14.63 9.84
C ASN A 4 16.57 13.17 9.40
N LYS A 5 17.75 12.63 9.02
CA LYS A 5 17.90 11.28 8.50
C LYS A 5 17.35 10.21 9.45
N GLN A 6 17.57 10.34 10.75
CA GLN A 6 17.07 9.38 11.74
C GLN A 6 15.55 9.36 11.79
N LYS A 7 14.89 10.53 11.81
CA LYS A 7 13.43 10.61 11.75
C LYS A 7 12.88 9.97 10.48
N GLY A 8 13.50 10.24 9.34
CA GLY A 8 13.10 9.64 8.07
C GLY A 8 13.19 8.12 8.07
N LEU A 9 14.27 7.55 8.65
CA LEU A 9 14.42 6.10 8.80
C LEU A 9 13.35 5.51 9.73
N ILE A 10 13.11 6.13 10.90
CA ILE A 10 12.08 5.68 11.84
C ILE A 10 10.70 5.66 11.14
N TYR A 11 10.30 6.74 10.47
CA TYR A 11 9.03 6.81 9.77
C TYR A 11 8.92 5.76 8.66
N ALA A 12 9.94 5.56 7.83
CA ALA A 12 9.94 4.55 6.79
C ALA A 12 9.83 3.13 7.36
N THR A 13 10.56 2.83 8.45
CA THR A 13 10.49 1.52 9.13
C THR A 13 9.11 1.31 9.77
N THR A 14 8.54 2.33 10.42
CA THR A 14 7.17 2.28 10.94
C THR A 14 6.16 1.96 9.83
N THR A 15 6.30 2.61 8.68
CA THR A 15 5.43 2.33 7.52
C THR A 15 5.59 0.89 7.03
N ALA A 16 6.83 0.42 6.85
CA ALA A 16 7.12 -0.94 6.40
C ALA A 16 6.52 -1.99 7.35
N PHE A 17 6.68 -1.79 8.65
CA PHE A 17 6.12 -2.68 9.67
C PHE A 17 4.59 -2.70 9.62
N LEU A 18 3.96 -1.53 9.65
CA LEU A 18 2.50 -1.40 9.65
C LEU A 18 1.87 -1.94 8.35
N TRP A 19 2.47 -1.69 7.19
CA TRP A 19 1.99 -2.26 5.95
C TRP A 19 2.24 -3.76 5.84
N GLY A 20 3.34 -4.26 6.45
CA GLY A 20 3.63 -5.70 6.49
C GLY A 20 2.60 -6.51 7.28
N ILE A 21 2.07 -5.98 8.37
CA ILE A 21 1.05 -6.68 9.19
C ILE A 21 -0.39 -6.38 8.76
N LEU A 22 -0.62 -5.35 7.96
CA LEU A 22 -1.96 -4.93 7.53
C LEU A 22 -2.78 -6.02 6.82
N PRO A 23 -2.24 -6.75 5.82
CA PRO A 23 -3.02 -7.75 5.09
C PRO A 23 -3.52 -8.88 6.00
N ILE A 24 -2.76 -9.20 7.04
CA ILE A 24 -3.15 -10.19 8.06
C ILE A 24 -4.43 -9.75 8.79
N ALA A 25 -4.44 -8.51 9.26
CA ALA A 25 -5.61 -7.94 9.93
C ALA A 25 -6.81 -7.82 8.98
N LEU A 26 -6.58 -7.43 7.72
CA LEU A 26 -7.63 -7.33 6.71
C LEU A 26 -8.30 -8.67 6.44
N ILE A 27 -7.56 -9.76 6.29
CA ILE A 27 -8.13 -11.10 6.10
C ILE A 27 -9.04 -11.46 7.29
N GLY A 28 -8.62 -11.16 8.52
CA GLY A 28 -9.44 -11.42 9.71
C GLY A 28 -10.76 -10.63 9.73
N VAL A 29 -10.80 -9.44 9.14
CA VAL A 29 -12.02 -8.63 9.00
C VAL A 29 -12.91 -9.12 7.85
N LEU A 30 -12.30 -9.49 6.73
CA LEU A 30 -12.99 -9.89 5.49
C LEU A 30 -13.82 -11.17 5.61
N VAL A 31 -13.63 -11.94 6.67
CA VAL A 31 -14.49 -13.10 7.00
C VAL A 31 -15.95 -12.69 7.26
N THR A 32 -16.14 -11.50 7.81
CA THR A 32 -17.46 -11.04 8.28
C THR A 32 -17.96 -9.82 7.54
N ILE A 33 -17.08 -8.91 7.17
CA ILE A 33 -17.44 -7.66 6.48
C ILE A 33 -16.91 -7.68 5.05
N ASP A 34 -17.71 -7.16 4.13
CA ASP A 34 -17.33 -7.01 2.73
C ASP A 34 -16.16 -6.02 2.53
N PRO A 35 -15.46 -6.12 1.39
CA PRO A 35 -14.31 -5.27 1.07
C PRO A 35 -14.61 -3.75 1.08
N PHE A 36 -15.78 -3.33 0.62
CA PHE A 36 -16.13 -1.91 0.55
C PHE A 36 -16.38 -1.34 1.93
N THR A 37 -17.16 -2.04 2.77
CA THR A 37 -17.43 -1.65 4.16
C THR A 37 -16.14 -1.64 4.98
N THR A 38 -15.28 -2.63 4.82
CA THR A 38 -13.95 -2.65 5.47
C THR A 38 -13.15 -1.42 5.09
N THR A 39 -13.11 -1.07 3.80
CA THR A 39 -12.36 0.08 3.30
C THR A 39 -12.98 1.40 3.74
N PHE A 40 -14.31 1.50 3.77
CA PHE A 40 -15.02 2.65 4.32
C PHE A 40 -14.58 2.96 5.76
N PHE A 41 -14.58 1.96 6.65
CA PHE A 41 -14.15 2.16 8.03
C PHE A 41 -12.69 2.56 8.16
N ARG A 42 -11.82 2.05 7.31
CA ARG A 42 -10.41 2.46 7.26
C ARG A 42 -10.25 3.95 6.98
N PHE A 43 -10.98 4.47 5.99
CA PHE A 43 -10.97 5.88 5.65
C PHE A 43 -11.69 6.73 6.71
N LEU A 44 -12.83 6.27 7.20
CA LEU A 44 -13.63 6.99 8.22
C LEU A 44 -12.83 7.21 9.50
N ILE A 45 -12.22 6.17 10.05
CA ILE A 45 -11.42 6.25 11.28
C ILE A 45 -10.25 7.22 11.07
N ALA A 46 -9.55 7.11 9.93
CA ALA A 46 -8.44 8.00 9.61
C ALA A 46 -8.91 9.47 9.46
N ALA A 47 -10.03 9.71 8.78
CA ALA A 47 -10.59 11.05 8.58
C ALA A 47 -11.04 11.69 9.88
N VAL A 48 -11.80 10.95 10.71
CA VAL A 48 -12.36 11.44 11.99
C VAL A 48 -11.25 11.76 12.99
N ILE A 49 -10.15 11.04 13.00
CA ILE A 49 -9.01 11.30 13.89
C ILE A 49 -8.15 12.46 13.36
N LEU A 50 -7.85 12.47 12.05
CA LEU A 50 -6.91 13.47 11.50
C LEU A 50 -7.54 14.86 11.40
N THR A 51 -8.83 14.95 11.07
CA THR A 51 -9.51 16.24 10.87
C THR A 51 -9.47 17.14 12.11
N PRO A 52 -9.93 16.71 13.30
CA PRO A 52 -9.85 17.55 14.49
C PRO A 52 -8.42 17.85 14.89
N ALA A 53 -7.49 16.90 14.71
CA ALA A 53 -6.08 17.13 15.00
C ALA A 53 -5.47 18.25 14.14
N LEU A 54 -5.89 18.39 12.88
CA LEU A 54 -5.45 19.48 12.00
C LEU A 54 -6.13 20.82 12.32
N ILE A 55 -7.43 20.78 12.66
CA ILE A 55 -8.18 21.99 13.07
C ILE A 55 -7.56 22.57 14.34
N CYS A 56 -7.36 21.75 15.38
CA CYS A 56 -6.78 22.18 16.65
C CYS A 56 -5.36 22.74 16.50
N LYS A 57 -4.57 22.22 15.57
CA LYS A 57 -3.22 22.70 15.28
C LYS A 57 -3.18 23.90 14.32
N GLY A 58 -4.33 24.40 13.85
CA GLY A 58 -4.41 25.49 12.88
C GLY A 58 -3.69 25.22 11.55
N LYS A 59 -3.53 23.96 11.17
CA LYS A 59 -2.73 23.55 10.00
C LYS A 59 -3.48 23.61 8.66
N LEU A 60 -4.80 23.83 8.65
CA LEU A 60 -5.58 23.99 7.41
C LEU A 60 -5.44 25.43 6.86
N LYS A 61 -4.20 25.82 6.47
CA LYS A 61 -3.85 27.21 6.15
C LYS A 61 -4.24 27.65 4.73
N HIS A 62 -4.29 26.73 3.77
CA HIS A 62 -4.46 27.07 2.34
C HIS A 62 -5.90 27.02 1.85
N ARG A 63 -6.87 27.42 2.67
CA ARG A 63 -8.30 27.31 2.36
C ARG A 63 -8.70 27.82 0.97
N LYS A 64 -8.17 28.98 0.52
CA LYS A 64 -8.47 29.54 -0.81
C LYS A 64 -7.92 28.66 -1.94
N LYS A 65 -6.71 28.10 -1.77
CA LYS A 65 -6.05 27.26 -2.78
C LYS A 65 -6.78 25.95 -3.04
N TYR A 66 -7.46 25.38 -2.03
CA TYR A 66 -8.29 24.17 -2.24
C TYR A 66 -9.40 24.37 -3.25
N PHE A 67 -9.89 25.59 -3.45
CA PHE A 67 -10.98 25.91 -4.39
C PHE A 67 -10.50 26.24 -5.79
N GLU A 68 -9.22 26.24 -6.08
CA GLU A 68 -8.70 26.36 -7.44
C GLU A 68 -9.09 25.15 -8.26
N LYS A 69 -9.71 25.32 -9.44
CA LYS A 69 -10.19 24.24 -10.31
C LYS A 69 -9.13 23.17 -10.58
N LYS A 70 -7.87 23.60 -10.80
CA LYS A 70 -6.73 22.70 -11.04
C LYS A 70 -6.44 21.82 -9.81
N ILE A 71 -6.49 22.40 -8.64
CA ILE A 71 -6.21 21.70 -7.37
C ILE A 71 -7.35 20.72 -7.04
N ILE A 72 -8.61 21.15 -7.21
CA ILE A 72 -9.77 20.25 -7.06
C ILE A 72 -9.63 19.05 -7.99
N LEU A 73 -9.31 19.28 -9.26
CA LEU A 73 -9.14 18.19 -10.23
C LEU A 73 -8.00 17.23 -9.83
N GLN A 74 -6.86 17.76 -9.36
CA GLN A 74 -5.73 16.95 -8.91
C GLN A 74 -6.08 16.11 -7.67
N PHE A 75 -6.76 16.70 -6.69
CA PHE A 75 -7.24 15.96 -5.51
C PHE A 75 -8.27 14.89 -5.89
N SER A 76 -9.20 15.23 -6.77
CA SER A 76 -10.23 14.29 -7.24
C SER A 76 -9.61 13.10 -7.96
N ILE A 77 -8.72 13.34 -8.93
CA ILE A 77 -8.04 12.26 -9.66
C ILE A 77 -7.21 11.41 -8.71
N ALA A 78 -6.37 12.02 -7.89
CA ALA A 78 -5.52 11.28 -6.96
C ALA A 78 -6.34 10.52 -5.91
N GLY A 79 -7.42 11.14 -5.38
CA GLY A 79 -8.31 10.51 -4.41
C GLY A 79 -9.07 9.33 -4.99
N VAL A 80 -9.60 9.46 -6.21
CA VAL A 80 -10.28 8.35 -6.91
C VAL A 80 -9.28 7.23 -7.24
N LEU A 81 -8.09 7.54 -7.72
CA LEU A 81 -7.04 6.53 -7.95
C LEU A 81 -6.67 5.79 -6.66
N LEU A 82 -6.59 6.50 -5.53
CA LEU A 82 -6.36 5.88 -4.24
C LEU A 82 -7.53 4.96 -3.84
N CYS A 83 -8.77 5.38 -4.03
CA CYS A 83 -9.95 4.55 -3.76
C CYS A 83 -9.96 3.29 -4.62
N ILE A 84 -9.67 3.41 -5.92
CA ILE A 84 -9.57 2.26 -6.84
C ILE A 84 -8.45 1.32 -6.39
N ASN A 85 -7.27 1.86 -6.03
CA ASN A 85 -6.16 1.06 -5.51
C ASN A 85 -6.59 0.27 -4.26
N TYR A 86 -7.23 0.91 -3.29
CA TYR A 86 -7.70 0.24 -2.07
C TYR A 86 -8.71 -0.87 -2.37
N ALA A 87 -9.68 -0.61 -3.26
CA ALA A 87 -10.65 -1.60 -3.69
C ALA A 87 -9.96 -2.80 -4.38
N LEU A 88 -9.11 -2.53 -5.37
CA LEU A 88 -8.38 -3.58 -6.09
C LEU A 88 -7.49 -4.39 -5.13
N TYR A 89 -6.76 -3.72 -4.23
CA TYR A 89 -5.91 -4.38 -3.25
C TYR A 89 -6.70 -5.35 -2.36
N ILE A 90 -7.81 -4.89 -1.77
CA ILE A 90 -8.60 -5.71 -0.85
C ILE A 90 -9.34 -6.85 -1.57
N PHE A 91 -9.81 -6.63 -2.79
CA PHE A 91 -10.40 -7.70 -3.62
C PHE A 91 -9.36 -8.74 -4.04
N GLY A 92 -8.17 -8.30 -4.45
CA GLY A 92 -7.07 -9.21 -4.79
C GLY A 92 -6.57 -9.98 -3.57
N LEU A 93 -6.44 -9.33 -2.42
CA LEU A 93 -6.10 -9.96 -1.15
C LEU A 93 -7.11 -11.05 -0.76
N ASN A 94 -8.41 -10.79 -0.92
CA ASN A 94 -9.48 -11.74 -0.57
C ASN A 94 -9.49 -12.99 -1.47
N LYS A 95 -8.81 -12.94 -2.60
CA LYS A 95 -8.68 -14.06 -3.57
C LYS A 95 -7.32 -14.78 -3.50
N THR A 96 -6.36 -14.23 -2.76
CA THR A 96 -4.99 -14.73 -2.68
C THR A 96 -4.58 -14.94 -1.21
N SER A 97 -3.33 -14.66 -0.89
CA SER A 97 -2.79 -14.68 0.47
C SER A 97 -2.21 -13.32 0.86
N ALA A 98 -1.97 -13.13 2.16
CA ALA A 98 -1.33 -11.93 2.68
C ALA A 98 0.06 -11.72 2.06
N GLU A 99 0.81 -12.80 1.94
CA GLU A 99 2.17 -12.82 1.40
C GLU A 99 2.17 -12.52 -0.10
N ALA A 100 1.27 -13.17 -0.86
CA ALA A 100 1.13 -12.94 -2.29
C ALA A 100 0.76 -11.49 -2.59
N ALA A 101 -0.16 -10.91 -1.82
CA ALA A 101 -0.54 -9.51 -1.97
C ALA A 101 0.65 -8.57 -1.73
N GLN A 102 1.46 -8.80 -0.70
CA GLN A 102 2.64 -7.98 -0.43
C GLN A 102 3.75 -8.14 -1.47
N VAL A 103 3.96 -9.35 -1.96
CA VAL A 103 4.94 -9.62 -3.03
C VAL A 103 4.50 -8.93 -4.33
N MET A 104 3.23 -9.03 -4.72
CA MET A 104 2.70 -8.37 -5.91
C MET A 104 2.78 -6.84 -5.83
N MET A 105 2.56 -6.25 -4.66
CA MET A 105 2.69 -4.80 -4.49
C MET A 105 4.12 -4.28 -4.70
N GLN A 106 5.16 -5.15 -4.63
CA GLN A 106 6.53 -4.76 -4.98
C GLN A 106 6.73 -4.47 -6.47
N VAL A 107 5.76 -4.80 -7.32
CA VAL A 107 5.76 -4.37 -8.74
C VAL A 107 5.63 -2.84 -8.85
N ALA A 108 4.96 -2.17 -7.91
CA ALA A 108 4.74 -0.72 -7.98
C ALA A 108 6.04 0.11 -7.99
N PRO A 109 7.03 -0.07 -7.11
CA PRO A 109 8.31 0.62 -7.18
C PRO A 109 9.03 0.42 -8.51
N VAL A 110 8.99 -0.80 -9.05
CA VAL A 110 9.62 -1.14 -10.33
C VAL A 110 8.91 -0.43 -11.49
N CYS A 111 7.58 -0.44 -11.51
CA CYS A 111 6.79 0.27 -12.51
C CYS A 111 6.99 1.79 -12.43
N LEU A 112 7.11 2.37 -11.23
CA LEU A 112 7.39 3.79 -11.06
C LEU A 112 8.76 4.17 -11.65
N LEU A 113 9.76 3.32 -11.47
CA LEU A 113 11.08 3.49 -12.05
C LEU A 113 11.04 3.38 -13.59
N LEU A 114 10.39 2.35 -14.13
CA LEU A 114 10.22 2.17 -15.57
C LEU A 114 9.47 3.36 -16.19
N ALA A 115 8.45 3.89 -15.53
CA ALA A 115 7.78 5.11 -15.94
C ALA A 115 8.76 6.29 -16.03
N GLY A 116 9.72 6.41 -15.10
CA GLY A 116 10.82 7.38 -15.16
C GLY A 116 11.63 7.27 -16.45
N VAL A 117 11.99 6.05 -16.82
CA VAL A 117 12.77 5.78 -18.06
C VAL A 117 11.94 6.12 -19.31
N PHE A 118 10.71 5.65 -19.39
CA PHE A 118 9.90 5.82 -20.62
C PHE A 118 9.34 7.24 -20.76
N LEU A 119 8.89 7.89 -19.65
CA LEU A 119 8.28 9.22 -19.70
C LEU A 119 9.32 10.34 -19.67
N PHE A 120 10.41 10.18 -18.91
CA PHE A 120 11.43 11.20 -18.71
C PHE A 120 12.73 10.90 -19.46
N LYS A 121 12.80 9.79 -20.24
CA LYS A 121 13.98 9.35 -21.01
C LYS A 121 15.23 9.19 -20.13
N GLU A 122 15.03 8.82 -18.86
CA GLU A 122 16.12 8.51 -17.94
C GLU A 122 16.86 7.26 -18.41
N ARG A 123 18.18 7.21 -18.22
CA ARG A 123 18.97 6.04 -18.59
C ARG A 123 18.86 4.97 -17.51
N PHE A 124 18.50 3.76 -17.92
CA PHE A 124 18.45 2.61 -17.02
C PHE A 124 19.87 2.06 -16.86
N SER A 125 20.42 2.10 -15.64
CA SER A 125 21.78 1.65 -15.38
C SER A 125 21.89 0.12 -15.42
N LYS A 126 23.11 -0.40 -15.64
CA LYS A 126 23.37 -1.86 -15.59
C LYS A 126 22.96 -2.47 -14.25
N THR A 127 23.15 -1.74 -13.15
CA THR A 127 22.75 -2.17 -11.81
C THR A 127 21.23 -2.29 -11.68
N GLN A 128 20.49 -1.37 -12.29
CA GLN A 128 19.01 -1.42 -12.30
C GLN A 128 18.50 -2.60 -13.12
N TRP A 129 19.13 -2.91 -14.26
CA TRP A 129 18.82 -4.11 -15.03
C TRP A 129 19.07 -5.40 -14.24
N LEU A 130 20.19 -5.48 -13.53
CA LEU A 130 20.49 -6.62 -12.66
C LEU A 130 19.41 -6.74 -11.54
N GLY A 131 19.05 -5.62 -10.90
CA GLY A 131 17.98 -5.61 -9.89
C GLY A 131 16.64 -6.08 -10.46
N LEU A 132 16.29 -5.66 -11.68
CA LEU A 132 15.05 -6.09 -12.34
C LEU A 132 15.05 -7.60 -12.65
N ILE A 133 16.18 -8.16 -13.12
CA ILE A 133 16.33 -9.60 -13.36
C ILE A 133 16.15 -10.37 -12.05
N ILE A 134 16.83 -9.95 -10.98
CA ILE A 134 16.70 -10.57 -9.65
C ILE A 134 15.23 -10.49 -9.17
N PHE A 135 14.58 -9.34 -9.35
CA PHE A 135 13.18 -9.13 -8.97
C PHE A 135 12.23 -10.10 -9.71
N ILE A 136 12.36 -10.21 -11.03
CA ILE A 136 11.52 -11.11 -11.85
C ILE A 136 11.78 -12.57 -11.48
N SER A 137 13.06 -12.95 -11.31
CA SER A 137 13.41 -14.32 -10.85
C SER A 137 12.79 -14.62 -9.48
N GLY A 138 12.78 -13.63 -8.59
CA GLY A 138 12.13 -13.73 -7.28
C GLY A 138 10.63 -13.96 -7.38
N LEU A 139 9.93 -13.24 -8.26
CA LEU A 139 8.49 -13.46 -8.48
C LEU A 139 8.20 -14.88 -9.00
N ILE A 140 8.98 -15.35 -9.99
CA ILE A 140 8.83 -16.71 -10.55
C ILE A 140 9.04 -17.76 -9.45
N MET A 141 10.09 -17.61 -8.64
CA MET A 141 10.39 -18.53 -7.53
C MET A 141 9.29 -18.50 -6.45
N PHE A 142 8.81 -17.31 -6.09
CA PHE A 142 7.78 -17.17 -5.06
C PHE A 142 6.47 -17.85 -5.45
N PHE A 143 6.03 -17.67 -6.69
CA PHE A 143 4.78 -18.24 -7.19
C PHE A 143 4.93 -19.67 -7.75
N SER A 144 6.15 -20.24 -7.79
CA SER A 144 6.38 -21.57 -8.37
C SER A 144 5.58 -22.71 -7.71
N PRO A 145 5.35 -22.75 -6.38
CA PRO A 145 4.53 -23.80 -5.76
C PRO A 145 3.04 -23.72 -6.11
N ARG A 146 2.59 -22.55 -6.58
CA ARG A 146 1.21 -22.29 -6.99
C ARG A 146 1.04 -22.14 -8.50
N TYR A 147 1.98 -22.71 -9.27
CA TYR A 147 1.98 -22.59 -10.72
C TYR A 147 0.67 -23.10 -11.34
N GLU A 148 0.18 -24.23 -10.88
CA GLU A 148 -1.10 -24.79 -11.32
C GLU A 148 -2.27 -23.86 -10.97
N ASP A 149 -2.34 -23.36 -9.72
CA ASP A 149 -3.38 -22.42 -9.29
C ASP A 149 -3.40 -21.14 -10.13
N VAL A 150 -2.21 -20.66 -10.56
CA VAL A 150 -2.08 -19.44 -11.37
C VAL A 150 -2.58 -19.63 -12.80
N PHE A 151 -2.33 -20.80 -13.42
CA PHE A 151 -2.58 -21.02 -14.84
C PHE A 151 -3.80 -21.90 -15.13
N THR A 152 -4.17 -22.83 -14.23
CA THR A 152 -5.30 -23.75 -14.44
C THR A 152 -6.56 -23.28 -13.72
N GLU A 153 -6.43 -22.66 -12.54
CA GLU A 153 -7.55 -22.09 -11.81
C GLU A 153 -7.57 -20.56 -11.95
N LEU A 154 -7.60 -20.04 -13.17
CA LEU A 154 -7.78 -18.60 -13.45
C LEU A 154 -8.97 -17.96 -12.70
N ASN A 155 -9.83 -18.79 -12.08
CA ASN A 155 -11.07 -18.35 -11.47
C ASN A 155 -10.89 -17.69 -10.09
N THR A 156 -9.88 -18.01 -9.29
CA THR A 156 -9.74 -17.44 -7.94
C THR A 156 -8.36 -16.85 -7.73
N TYR A 157 -7.31 -17.66 -7.56
CA TYR A 157 -5.97 -17.18 -7.18
C TYR A 157 -5.31 -16.36 -8.30
N GLY A 158 -5.28 -16.89 -9.55
CA GLY A 158 -4.71 -16.18 -10.69
C GLY A 158 -5.41 -14.86 -10.98
N SER A 159 -6.76 -14.82 -10.91
CA SER A 159 -7.52 -13.57 -11.04
C SER A 159 -7.19 -12.59 -9.91
N GLY A 160 -6.96 -13.08 -8.69
CA GLY A 160 -6.52 -12.27 -7.55
C GLY A 160 -5.17 -11.60 -7.80
N LEU A 161 -4.19 -12.34 -8.34
CA LEU A 161 -2.88 -11.78 -8.71
C LEU A 161 -3.00 -10.69 -9.78
N MET A 162 -3.85 -10.87 -10.79
CA MET A 162 -4.10 -9.84 -11.82
C MET A 162 -4.75 -8.59 -11.23
N ILE A 163 -5.68 -8.74 -10.29
CA ILE A 163 -6.28 -7.62 -9.55
C ILE A 163 -5.22 -6.88 -8.72
N LEU A 164 -4.32 -7.62 -8.03
CA LEU A 164 -3.22 -7.02 -7.27
C LEU A 164 -2.22 -6.30 -8.17
N LEU A 165 -1.94 -6.83 -9.37
CA LEU A 165 -1.12 -6.13 -10.36
C LEU A 165 -1.77 -4.81 -10.79
N ALA A 166 -3.08 -4.82 -11.06
CA ALA A 166 -3.83 -3.59 -11.36
C ALA A 166 -3.81 -2.62 -10.18
N ALA A 167 -3.90 -3.12 -8.94
CA ALA A 167 -3.74 -2.30 -7.74
C ALA A 167 -2.36 -1.62 -7.68
N ALA A 168 -1.29 -2.38 -7.92
CA ALA A 168 0.07 -1.86 -7.94
C ALA A 168 0.25 -0.75 -9.00
N LEU A 169 -0.26 -0.96 -10.21
CA LEU A 169 -0.23 0.04 -11.28
C LEU A 169 -1.03 1.29 -10.93
N THR A 170 -2.23 1.13 -10.38
CA THR A 170 -3.08 2.25 -9.95
C THR A 170 -2.40 3.06 -8.85
N TRP A 171 -1.69 2.40 -7.93
CA TRP A 171 -0.91 3.08 -6.90
C TRP A 171 0.22 3.93 -7.48
N VAL A 172 0.87 3.50 -8.56
CA VAL A 172 1.92 4.28 -9.25
C VAL A 172 1.33 5.61 -9.76
N PHE A 173 0.18 5.57 -10.42
CA PHE A 173 -0.49 6.79 -10.89
C PHE A 173 -0.88 7.69 -9.71
N TYR A 174 -1.48 7.14 -8.65
CA TYR A 174 -1.77 7.88 -7.43
C TYR A 174 -0.51 8.57 -6.88
N ALA A 175 0.60 7.86 -6.75
CA ALA A 175 1.84 8.39 -6.19
C ALA A 175 2.40 9.57 -7.00
N ILE A 176 2.26 9.55 -8.33
CA ILE A 176 2.67 10.64 -9.22
C ILE A 176 1.83 11.90 -8.94
N PHE A 177 0.51 11.77 -8.84
CA PHE A 177 -0.38 12.89 -8.52
C PHE A 177 -0.16 13.42 -7.11
N GLN A 178 0.00 12.52 -6.13
CA GLN A 178 0.31 12.91 -4.75
C GLN A 178 1.59 13.74 -4.68
N LYS A 179 2.65 13.33 -5.38
CA LYS A 179 3.93 14.06 -5.41
C LYS A 179 3.77 15.51 -5.92
N THR A 180 2.85 15.76 -6.84
CA THR A 180 2.57 17.12 -7.30
C THR A 180 1.85 17.94 -6.26
N LEU A 181 0.88 17.37 -5.55
CA LEU A 181 0.14 18.03 -4.48
C LEU A 181 1.04 18.36 -3.27
N LEU A 182 2.00 17.50 -2.94
CA LEU A 182 2.96 17.71 -1.85
C LEU A 182 3.91 18.90 -2.06
N LYS A 183 3.94 19.51 -3.26
CA LYS A 183 4.66 20.78 -3.51
C LYS A 183 3.96 21.97 -2.84
N ASP A 184 2.64 21.91 -2.72
CA ASP A 184 1.77 23.00 -2.31
C ASP A 184 1.11 22.76 -0.94
N PHE A 185 0.92 21.51 -0.57
CA PHE A 185 0.22 21.07 0.64
C PHE A 185 1.12 20.17 1.48
N SER A 186 0.95 20.20 2.79
CA SER A 186 1.61 19.25 3.67
C SER A 186 1.05 17.83 3.46
N ALA A 187 1.83 16.82 3.84
CA ALA A 187 1.41 15.43 3.81
C ALA A 187 0.07 15.21 4.53
N GLN A 188 -0.08 15.81 5.71
CA GLN A 188 -1.29 15.65 6.52
C GLN A 188 -2.51 16.34 5.89
N GLU A 189 -2.34 17.54 5.31
CA GLU A 189 -3.41 18.24 4.57
C GLU A 189 -3.85 17.43 3.36
N THR A 190 -2.91 16.85 2.63
CA THR A 190 -3.21 16.02 1.46
C THR A 190 -3.97 14.75 1.87
N MET A 191 -3.52 14.08 2.92
CA MET A 191 -4.13 12.82 3.38
C MET A 191 -5.54 13.02 3.93
N VAL A 192 -5.82 14.10 4.67
CA VAL A 192 -7.19 14.33 5.20
C VAL A 192 -8.21 14.49 4.07
N VAL A 193 -7.83 15.16 2.97
CA VAL A 193 -8.71 15.30 1.79
C VAL A 193 -8.95 13.93 1.15
N PHE A 194 -7.89 13.12 0.98
CA PHE A 194 -8.04 11.77 0.43
C PHE A 194 -8.89 10.86 1.32
N TYR A 195 -8.77 10.97 2.64
CA TYR A 195 -9.61 10.17 3.55
C TYR A 195 -11.09 10.54 3.42
N TRP A 196 -11.44 11.81 3.31
CA TRP A 196 -12.82 12.22 3.07
C TRP A 196 -13.33 11.83 1.68
N ILE A 197 -12.50 11.90 0.64
CA ILE A 197 -12.85 11.36 -0.69
C ILE A 197 -13.16 9.87 -0.58
N GLY A 198 -12.33 9.11 0.16
CA GLY A 198 -12.54 7.68 0.40
C GLY A 198 -13.85 7.40 1.15
N VAL A 199 -14.16 8.15 2.20
CA VAL A 199 -15.43 8.03 2.93
C VAL A 199 -16.62 8.24 1.98
N LEU A 200 -16.60 9.31 1.18
CA LEU A 200 -17.68 9.62 0.23
C LEU A 200 -17.79 8.58 -0.89
N PHE A 201 -16.66 8.05 -1.36
CA PHE A 201 -16.61 7.05 -2.43
C PHE A 201 -17.15 5.70 -1.96
N PHE A 202 -16.75 5.23 -0.77
CA PHE A 202 -17.11 3.89 -0.29
C PHE A 202 -18.43 3.84 0.48
N PHE A 203 -18.91 4.95 1.05
CA PHE A 203 -20.18 4.98 1.78
C PHE A 203 -21.35 4.36 1.00
N PRO A 204 -21.64 4.76 -0.27
CA PRO A 204 -22.76 4.20 -1.02
C PRO A 204 -22.59 2.74 -1.45
N LEU A 205 -21.34 2.21 -1.37
CA LEU A 205 -20.99 0.84 -1.74
C LEU A 205 -20.94 -0.09 -0.52
N SER A 206 -21.07 0.47 0.69
CA SER A 206 -20.93 -0.26 1.94
C SER A 206 -22.23 -0.88 2.37
N THR A 207 -22.16 -2.09 2.94
CA THR A 207 -23.29 -2.81 3.53
C THR A 207 -23.06 -2.94 5.04
N PHE A 208 -23.94 -2.32 5.85
CA PHE A 208 -23.74 -2.22 7.30
C PHE A 208 -24.41 -3.35 8.08
N GLU A 209 -25.18 -4.21 7.43
CA GLU A 209 -25.92 -5.31 8.07
C GLU A 209 -24.99 -6.32 8.76
N SER A 210 -23.85 -6.61 8.17
CA SER A 210 -22.86 -7.56 8.70
C SER A 210 -22.14 -7.08 9.98
N LEU A 211 -22.25 -5.79 10.31
CA LEU A 211 -21.57 -5.22 11.49
C LEU A 211 -22.06 -5.80 12.82
N VAL A 212 -23.35 -6.21 12.89
CA VAL A 212 -23.92 -6.81 14.09
C VAL A 212 -23.32 -8.19 14.41
N ASN A 213 -22.68 -8.82 13.43
CA ASN A 213 -22.08 -10.14 13.57
C ASN A 213 -20.58 -10.08 13.95
N LEU A 214 -20.02 -8.88 14.08
CA LEU A 214 -18.62 -8.72 14.44
C LEU A 214 -18.35 -9.10 15.90
N THR A 215 -17.37 -9.96 16.09
CA THR A 215 -16.80 -10.24 17.42
C THR A 215 -15.99 -9.03 17.91
N THR A 216 -15.76 -8.97 19.23
CA THR A 216 -14.88 -7.94 19.82
C THR A 216 -13.49 -7.94 19.18
N PHE A 217 -12.93 -9.12 18.87
CA PHE A 217 -11.64 -9.24 18.20
C PHE A 217 -11.68 -8.64 16.79
N GLN A 218 -12.72 -8.88 16.02
CA GLN A 218 -12.87 -8.30 14.68
C GLN A 218 -13.06 -6.78 14.72
N TRP A 219 -13.76 -6.23 15.72
CA TRP A 219 -13.81 -4.79 15.94
C TRP A 219 -12.42 -4.19 16.23
N LEU A 220 -11.61 -4.87 17.03
CA LEU A 220 -10.21 -4.45 17.24
C LEU A 220 -9.41 -4.47 15.96
N LEU A 221 -9.62 -5.46 15.08
CA LEU A 221 -8.96 -5.51 13.76
C LEU A 221 -9.43 -4.36 12.84
N VAL A 222 -10.72 -4.02 12.82
CA VAL A 222 -11.27 -2.88 12.07
C VAL A 222 -10.61 -1.57 12.54
N ILE A 223 -10.58 -1.35 13.85
CA ILE A 223 -9.93 -0.17 14.45
C ILE A 223 -8.45 -0.15 14.09
N PHE A 224 -7.75 -1.29 14.24
CA PHE A 224 -6.36 -1.41 13.85
C PHE A 224 -6.14 -1.05 12.37
N CYS A 225 -6.96 -1.55 11.44
CA CYS A 225 -6.86 -1.24 10.02
C CYS A 225 -7.06 0.25 9.72
N GLY A 226 -7.97 0.92 10.43
CA GLY A 226 -8.19 2.36 10.35
C GLY A 226 -7.00 3.17 10.88
N LEU A 227 -6.50 2.82 12.07
CA LEU A 227 -5.31 3.42 12.67
C LEU A 227 -4.06 3.17 11.83
N ASN A 228 -3.92 1.97 11.28
CA ASN A 228 -2.84 1.63 10.35
C ASN A 228 -2.89 2.55 9.12
N THR A 229 -4.07 2.76 8.53
CA THR A 229 -4.25 3.68 7.41
C THR A 229 -3.79 5.09 7.77
N LEU A 230 -4.16 5.61 8.94
CA LEU A 230 -3.74 6.93 9.41
C LEU A 230 -2.22 7.01 9.63
N VAL A 231 -1.67 6.08 10.42
CA VAL A 231 -0.29 6.15 10.90
C VAL A 231 0.70 5.75 9.80
N ALA A 232 0.43 4.69 9.04
CA ALA A 232 1.37 4.20 8.02
C ALA A 232 1.49 5.20 6.86
N TYR A 233 0.36 5.70 6.31
CA TYR A 233 0.43 6.71 5.25
C TYR A 233 0.96 8.05 5.74
N GLY A 234 0.62 8.43 6.97
CA GLY A 234 1.21 9.61 7.61
C GLY A 234 2.72 9.50 7.75
N SER A 235 3.21 8.35 8.24
CA SER A 235 4.64 8.05 8.38
C SER A 235 5.33 7.97 7.02
N PHE A 236 4.73 7.33 6.01
CA PHE A 236 5.26 7.31 4.64
C PHE A 236 5.48 8.73 4.09
N SER A 237 4.46 9.57 4.20
CA SER A 237 4.53 10.94 3.73
C SER A 237 5.58 11.76 4.48
N GLU A 238 5.69 11.59 5.80
CA GLU A 238 6.74 12.25 6.61
C GLU A 238 8.14 11.73 6.27
N ALA A 239 8.30 10.42 6.03
CA ALA A 239 9.58 9.86 5.62
C ALA A 239 10.11 10.53 4.34
N LEU A 240 9.23 10.73 3.35
CA LEU A 240 9.58 11.40 2.08
C LEU A 240 10.04 12.86 2.25
N THR A 241 9.66 13.54 3.34
CA THR A 241 10.15 14.89 3.64
C THR A 241 11.56 14.89 4.22
N HIS A 242 11.98 13.80 4.85
CA HIS A 242 13.23 13.69 5.59
C HIS A 242 14.36 12.99 4.86
N ILE A 243 14.04 11.95 4.06
CA ILE A 243 15.01 11.15 3.31
C ILE A 243 14.60 11.01 1.83
N GLU A 244 15.53 10.55 1.00
CA GLU A 244 15.30 10.33 -0.44
C GLU A 244 14.26 9.24 -0.67
N ALA A 245 13.41 9.40 -1.69
CA ALA A 245 12.38 8.44 -2.04
C ALA A 245 12.93 7.02 -2.29
N SER A 246 14.13 6.91 -2.89
CA SER A 246 14.83 5.63 -3.10
C SER A 246 15.10 4.91 -1.78
N ARG A 247 15.50 5.64 -0.72
CA ARG A 247 15.73 5.05 0.61
C ARG A 247 14.43 4.61 1.27
N VAL A 248 13.36 5.40 1.12
CA VAL A 248 12.04 5.01 1.60
C VAL A 248 11.59 3.73 0.88
N SER A 249 11.69 3.68 -0.45
CA SER A 249 11.33 2.50 -1.25
C SER A 249 12.14 1.26 -0.86
N ALA A 250 13.45 1.41 -0.61
CA ALA A 250 14.29 0.31 -0.17
C ALA A 250 13.86 -0.29 1.19
N ILE A 251 13.43 0.57 2.13
CA ILE A 251 12.91 0.11 3.42
C ILE A 251 11.53 -0.56 3.23
N LEU A 252 10.65 0.06 2.43
CA LEU A 252 9.33 -0.51 2.17
C LEU A 252 9.38 -1.84 1.42
N ALA A 253 10.43 -2.08 0.64
CA ALA A 253 10.63 -3.37 -0.02
C ALA A 253 10.76 -4.54 0.97
N THR A 254 11.01 -4.29 2.25
CA THR A 254 11.06 -5.34 3.29
C THR A 254 9.68 -5.81 3.76
N THR A 255 8.58 -5.14 3.38
CA THR A 255 7.21 -5.49 3.80
C THR A 255 6.82 -6.96 3.56
N PRO A 256 7.15 -7.61 2.42
CA PRO A 256 6.80 -9.02 2.23
C PRO A 256 7.46 -9.95 3.23
N LEU A 257 8.71 -9.67 3.64
CA LEU A 257 9.40 -10.47 4.66
C LEU A 257 8.75 -10.32 6.03
N ILE A 258 8.31 -9.11 6.37
CA ILE A 258 7.55 -8.86 7.60
C ILE A 258 6.26 -9.68 7.58
N THR A 259 5.52 -9.65 6.48
CA THR A 259 4.27 -10.41 6.33
C THR A 259 4.52 -11.92 6.45
N LEU A 260 5.54 -12.47 5.77
CA LEU A 260 5.91 -13.88 5.86
C LEU A 260 6.14 -14.33 7.32
N VAL A 261 6.83 -13.52 8.11
CA VAL A 261 7.09 -13.84 9.53
C VAL A 261 5.80 -13.75 10.34
N PHE A 262 5.05 -12.65 10.19
CA PHE A 262 3.89 -12.40 11.05
C PHE A 262 2.68 -13.27 10.74
N VAL A 263 2.53 -13.77 9.51
CA VAL A 263 1.49 -14.76 9.17
C VAL A 263 1.66 -16.03 10.00
N GLN A 264 2.91 -16.48 10.24
CA GLN A 264 3.19 -17.73 10.97
C GLN A 264 2.82 -17.67 12.46
N ILE A 265 2.82 -16.47 13.05
CA ILE A 265 2.55 -16.26 14.48
C ILE A 265 1.23 -15.53 14.74
N SER A 266 0.43 -15.33 13.69
CA SER A 266 -0.80 -14.56 13.77
C SER A 266 -1.89 -15.28 14.55
N PRO A 267 -2.65 -14.58 15.41
CA PRO A 267 -3.84 -15.13 16.05
C PRO A 267 -5.06 -15.20 15.10
N VAL A 268 -4.94 -14.74 13.86
CA VAL A 268 -6.01 -14.77 12.85
C VAL A 268 -6.08 -16.18 12.25
N THR A 269 -7.00 -16.99 12.72
CA THR A 269 -7.09 -18.44 12.43
C THR A 269 -7.56 -18.78 11.00
N VAL A 270 -8.12 -17.79 10.28
CA VAL A 270 -8.61 -17.98 8.89
C VAL A 270 -7.53 -17.73 7.84
N LEU A 271 -6.32 -17.37 8.24
CA LEU A 271 -5.19 -17.25 7.32
C LEU A 271 -4.85 -18.62 6.73
N ILE A 272 -4.65 -18.64 5.42
CA ILE A 272 -4.06 -19.76 4.70
C ILE A 272 -2.66 -19.29 4.28
N PRO A 273 -1.62 -19.60 5.07
CA PRO A 273 -0.25 -19.19 4.76
C PRO A 273 0.24 -19.81 3.45
N GLU A 274 1.10 -19.09 2.74
CA GLU A 274 1.86 -19.70 1.66
C GLU A 274 2.78 -20.81 2.22
N PRO A 275 2.96 -21.91 1.48
CA PRO A 275 3.83 -22.98 1.93
C PRO A 275 5.27 -22.46 2.08
N LEU A 276 5.85 -22.57 3.28
CA LEU A 276 7.22 -22.15 3.54
C LEU A 276 8.25 -23.10 2.92
N THR A 277 8.23 -23.21 1.60
CA THR A 277 9.24 -23.91 0.84
C THR A 277 10.50 -23.04 0.69
N LEU A 278 11.64 -23.67 0.44
CA LEU A 278 12.87 -22.94 0.16
C LEU A 278 12.71 -21.97 -1.04
N THR A 279 11.94 -22.37 -2.05
CA THR A 279 11.65 -21.54 -3.23
C THR A 279 10.85 -20.30 -2.89
N VAL A 280 9.82 -20.39 -2.00
CA VAL A 280 9.04 -19.24 -1.52
C VAL A 280 9.92 -18.26 -0.73
N ILE A 281 10.74 -18.78 0.20
CA ILE A 281 11.62 -17.96 1.03
C ILE A 281 12.67 -17.24 0.16
N LEU A 282 13.36 -17.98 -0.71
CA LEU A 282 14.34 -17.39 -1.64
C LEU A 282 13.67 -16.44 -2.62
N GLY A 283 12.49 -16.77 -3.12
CA GLY A 283 11.70 -15.92 -4.00
C GLY A 283 11.37 -14.57 -3.35
N ALA A 284 10.84 -14.60 -2.12
CA ALA A 284 10.57 -13.37 -1.36
C ALA A 284 11.84 -12.54 -1.13
N PHE A 285 12.95 -13.19 -0.78
CA PHE A 285 14.24 -12.53 -0.60
C PHE A 285 14.75 -11.90 -1.91
N PHE A 286 14.60 -12.57 -3.05
CA PHE A 286 15.00 -12.05 -4.36
C PHE A 286 14.10 -10.88 -4.79
N VAL A 287 12.78 -10.95 -4.54
CA VAL A 287 11.87 -9.82 -4.78
C VAL A 287 12.32 -8.59 -4.00
N VAL A 288 12.61 -8.75 -2.71
CA VAL A 288 13.07 -7.66 -1.84
C VAL A 288 14.41 -7.09 -2.31
N THR A 289 15.40 -7.93 -2.51
CA THR A 289 16.74 -7.48 -2.94
C THR A 289 16.73 -6.88 -4.33
N GLY A 290 16.00 -7.48 -5.27
CA GLY A 290 15.81 -6.96 -6.62
C GLY A 290 15.12 -5.59 -6.61
N SER A 291 14.06 -5.42 -5.82
CA SER A 291 13.36 -4.14 -5.64
C SER A 291 14.29 -3.07 -5.06
N ILE A 292 15.08 -3.40 -4.04
CA ILE A 292 16.05 -2.48 -3.42
C ILE A 292 17.11 -2.06 -4.43
N ILE A 293 17.74 -3.01 -5.13
CA ILE A 293 18.80 -2.73 -6.12
C ILE A 293 18.23 -1.86 -7.23
N THR A 294 17.06 -2.19 -7.76
CA THR A 294 16.41 -1.47 -8.85
C THR A 294 16.07 -0.03 -8.45
N SER A 295 15.56 0.19 -7.24
CA SER A 295 15.11 1.51 -6.78
C SER A 295 16.25 2.39 -6.21
N SER A 296 17.35 1.81 -5.74
CA SER A 296 18.44 2.54 -5.07
C SER A 296 19.61 2.90 -5.96
N ALA A 297 19.75 2.27 -7.13
CA ALA A 297 20.85 2.55 -8.04
C ALA A 297 20.71 3.98 -8.61
N LYS A 298 21.67 4.85 -8.26
CA LYS A 298 21.78 6.20 -8.85
C LYS A 298 22.30 6.08 -10.28
N ASN A 299 21.72 6.86 -11.19
CA ASN A 299 22.24 7.13 -12.53
C ASN A 299 23.56 7.91 -12.46
#